data_d560ce4d02dc5fcc2df0a17c948b4d3b
#
_entry.id   d560ce4d02dc5fcc2df0a17c948b4d3b
#
_cell.length_a   1.000
_cell.length_b   1.000
_cell.length_c   1.000
_cell.angle_alpha   90.00
_cell.angle_beta   90.00
_cell.angle_gamma   90.00
#
_symmetry.space_group_name_H-M   'P 1'
#
loop_
_entity.id
_entity.type
_entity.pdbx_description
1 polymer ?
#
loop_
_entity_poly.entity_id
_entity_poly.type
_entity_poly.pdbx_seq_one_letter_code
_entity_poly.pdbx_strand_id
1 'polypeptide(L)'
;MKKVVLLALLAVVCCTACRYDAGRPRDVLSHDQMVDLLTDAYLLEGFYAVETQYRYDVLTEQTLHSYDSILEVHHTSRQAVEHSIDYYMGRLDEYKEIHEEVVARLEAERDSLMN
;
A
#
# COMPACT_ATOMS: atom_id res chain seq x y z
N MET A 1 19.83 37.30 2.53
CA MET A 1 18.78 37.02 3.53
C MET A 1 17.64 36.15 3.00
N LYS A 2 17.13 36.39 1.80
CA LYS A 2 16.07 35.56 1.22
C LYS A 2 16.47 34.07 1.03
N LYS A 3 17.72 33.79 0.66
CA LYS A 3 18.22 32.41 0.49
C LYS A 3 18.37 31.66 1.81
N VAL A 4 18.70 32.34 2.89
CA VAL A 4 18.84 31.74 4.22
C VAL A 4 17.46 31.40 4.81
N VAL A 5 16.46 32.27 4.59
CA VAL A 5 15.08 32.03 4.99
C VAL A 5 14.46 30.86 4.21
N LEU A 6 14.75 30.75 2.91
CA LEU A 6 14.30 29.66 2.07
C LEU A 6 14.93 28.31 2.51
N LEU A 7 16.22 28.29 2.82
CA LEU A 7 16.92 27.10 3.35
C LEU A 7 16.39 26.69 4.72
N ALA A 8 16.12 27.65 5.60
CA ALA A 8 15.51 27.40 6.91
C ALA A 8 14.09 26.82 6.79
N LEU A 9 13.31 27.35 5.85
CA LEU A 9 11.94 26.83 5.57
C LEU A 9 11.99 25.41 5.02
N LEU A 10 12.93 25.12 4.12
CA LEU A 10 13.14 23.78 3.57
C LEU A 10 13.55 22.76 4.63
N ALA A 11 14.41 23.18 5.57
CA ALA A 11 14.85 22.34 6.69
C ALA A 11 13.72 22.02 7.65
N VAL A 12 12.80 22.96 7.90
CA VAL A 12 11.62 22.74 8.75
C VAL A 12 10.65 21.76 8.12
N VAL A 13 10.44 21.82 6.80
CA VAL A 13 9.56 20.88 6.08
C VAL A 13 10.16 19.47 6.10
N CYS A 14 11.47 19.31 5.95
CA CYS A 14 12.14 18.00 6.06
C CYS A 14 12.01 17.39 7.46
N CYS A 15 12.06 18.21 8.51
CA CYS A 15 11.94 17.74 9.89
C CYS A 15 10.51 17.28 10.24
N THR A 16 9.48 17.86 9.64
CA THR A 16 8.09 17.43 9.86
C THR A 16 7.76 16.13 9.14
N ALA A 17 8.34 15.88 7.97
CA ALA A 17 8.17 14.61 7.24
C ALA A 17 8.83 13.44 7.99
N CYS A 18 9.95 13.64 8.69
CA CYS A 18 10.62 12.60 9.47
C CYS A 18 9.91 12.23 10.79
N ARG A 19 9.01 13.08 11.30
CA ARG A 19 8.32 12.84 12.57
C ARG A 19 7.20 11.81 12.49
N TYR A 20 6.62 11.61 11.33
CA TYR A 20 5.49 10.70 11.14
C TYR A 20 5.91 9.22 11.20
N ASP A 21 7.16 8.91 10.86
CA ASP A 21 7.69 7.54 10.82
C ASP A 21 8.62 7.19 12.00
N ALA A 22 8.77 8.06 12.98
CA ALA A 22 9.74 7.95 14.09
C ALA A 22 9.38 6.89 15.14
N GLY A 23 9.00 5.70 14.78
CA GLY A 23 8.68 4.59 15.68
C GLY A 23 8.29 3.34 14.93
N ARG A 24 8.21 3.45 13.62
CA ARG A 24 7.92 2.32 12.77
C ARG A 24 9.19 1.48 12.54
N PRO A 25 9.15 0.14 12.76
CA PRO A 25 10.26 -0.74 12.41
C PRO A 25 10.64 -0.65 10.92
N ARG A 26 11.89 -0.92 10.57
CA ARG A 26 12.41 -0.79 9.20
C ARG A 26 11.80 -1.78 8.22
N ASP A 27 11.39 -2.94 8.69
CA ASP A 27 10.77 -4.01 7.91
C ASP A 27 9.26 -3.84 7.75
N VAL A 28 8.68 -2.84 8.40
CA VAL A 28 7.26 -2.50 8.29
C VAL A 28 7.06 -1.45 7.19
N LEU A 29 6.16 -1.75 6.26
CA LEU A 29 5.78 -0.83 5.19
C LEU A 29 5.16 0.46 5.75
N SER A 30 5.46 1.60 5.11
CA SER A 30 4.84 2.88 5.44
C SER A 30 3.34 2.87 5.14
N HIS A 31 2.62 3.87 5.65
CA HIS A 31 1.23 4.10 5.31
C HIS A 31 1.01 4.09 3.78
N ASP A 32 1.77 4.91 3.05
CA ASP A 32 1.65 5.01 1.59
C ASP A 32 2.01 3.71 0.88
N GLN A 33 3.05 3.00 1.32
CA GLN A 33 3.42 1.70 0.77
C GLN A 33 2.34 0.64 1.02
N MET A 34 1.70 0.67 2.19
CA MET A 34 0.57 -0.22 2.49
C MET A 34 -0.65 0.09 1.60
N VAL A 35 -0.97 1.36 1.39
CA VAL A 35 -2.05 1.77 0.49
C VAL A 35 -1.79 1.29 -0.93
N ASP A 36 -0.59 1.51 -1.45
CA ASP A 36 -0.20 1.07 -2.80
C ASP A 36 -0.29 -0.45 -2.96
N LEU A 37 0.30 -1.19 -2.02
CA LEU A 37 0.32 -2.65 -2.04
C LEU A 37 -1.10 -3.25 -1.94
N LEU A 38 -1.90 -2.77 -1.00
CA LEU A 38 -3.26 -3.28 -0.78
C LEU A 38 -4.18 -2.94 -1.96
N THR A 39 -4.02 -1.78 -2.57
CA THR A 39 -4.78 -1.41 -3.78
C THR A 39 -4.53 -2.43 -4.89
N ASP A 40 -3.27 -2.73 -5.19
CA ASP A 40 -2.91 -3.71 -6.22
C ASP A 40 -3.37 -5.13 -5.85
N ALA A 41 -3.27 -5.51 -4.58
CA ALA A 41 -3.74 -6.82 -4.12
C ALA A 41 -5.25 -6.97 -4.27
N TYR A 42 -6.04 -5.96 -3.92
CA TYR A 42 -7.49 -6.00 -4.10
C TYR A 42 -7.92 -5.96 -5.57
N LEU A 43 -7.22 -5.24 -6.43
CA LEU A 43 -7.45 -5.28 -7.87
C LEU A 43 -7.19 -6.68 -8.43
N LEU A 44 -6.14 -7.33 -8.00
CA LEU A 44 -5.82 -8.70 -8.38
C LEU A 44 -6.88 -9.69 -7.90
N GLU A 45 -7.30 -9.58 -6.65
CA GLU A 45 -8.37 -10.42 -6.08
C GLU A 45 -9.69 -10.24 -6.82
N GLY A 46 -10.06 -9.00 -7.14
CA GLY A 46 -11.24 -8.69 -7.95
C GLY A 46 -11.19 -9.30 -9.34
N PHE A 47 -10.03 -9.25 -10.00
CA PHE A 47 -9.80 -9.89 -11.30
C PHE A 47 -10.02 -11.41 -11.21
N TYR A 48 -9.39 -12.07 -10.24
CA TYR A 48 -9.55 -13.50 -10.06
C TYR A 48 -10.96 -13.91 -9.61
N ALA A 49 -11.64 -13.10 -8.82
CA ALA A 49 -13.04 -13.38 -8.43
C ALA A 49 -13.97 -13.45 -9.63
N VAL A 50 -13.75 -12.62 -10.65
CA VAL A 50 -14.50 -12.66 -11.90
C VAL A 50 -14.11 -13.88 -12.74
N GLU A 51 -12.84 -14.20 -12.80
CA GLU A 51 -12.31 -15.29 -13.65
C GLU A 51 -12.57 -16.68 -13.04
N THR A 52 -12.57 -16.83 -11.70
CA THR A 52 -12.89 -18.09 -10.99
C THR A 52 -14.35 -18.52 -11.13
N GLN A 53 -15.23 -17.61 -11.45
CA GLN A 53 -16.61 -17.96 -11.80
C GLN A 53 -16.67 -18.87 -13.04
N TYR A 54 -15.58 -18.92 -13.80
CA TYR A 54 -15.49 -19.67 -15.05
C TYR A 54 -14.47 -20.83 -15.06
N ARG A 55 -13.49 -20.89 -14.14
CA ARG A 55 -12.42 -21.89 -14.14
C ARG A 55 -11.77 -22.12 -12.77
N TYR A 56 -12.29 -23.04 -12.00
CA TYR A 56 -11.83 -23.31 -10.62
C TYR A 56 -10.41 -23.97 -10.53
N ASP A 57 -9.98 -24.72 -11.54
CA ASP A 57 -8.81 -25.62 -11.44
C ASP A 57 -7.44 -25.02 -11.81
N VAL A 58 -7.40 -23.90 -12.50
CA VAL A 58 -6.14 -23.36 -13.07
C VAL A 58 -5.55 -22.22 -12.24
N LEU A 59 -6.29 -21.74 -11.23
CA LEU A 59 -6.02 -20.45 -10.61
C LEU A 59 -5.01 -20.45 -9.46
N THR A 60 -4.74 -21.59 -8.84
CA THR A 60 -3.93 -21.60 -7.62
C THR A 60 -2.46 -21.25 -7.88
N GLU A 61 -1.87 -21.82 -8.92
CA GLU A 61 -0.46 -21.54 -9.28
C GLU A 61 -0.29 -20.14 -9.87
N GLN A 62 -1.19 -19.74 -10.77
CA GLN A 62 -1.18 -18.40 -11.36
C GLN A 62 -1.43 -17.31 -10.31
N THR A 63 -2.33 -17.55 -9.37
CA THR A 63 -2.62 -16.62 -8.28
C THR A 63 -1.40 -16.42 -7.40
N LEU A 64 -0.73 -17.48 -6.98
CA LEU A 64 0.50 -17.39 -6.17
C LEU A 64 1.60 -16.64 -6.92
N HIS A 65 1.80 -16.93 -8.20
CA HIS A 65 2.78 -16.24 -9.04
C HIS A 65 2.46 -14.74 -9.19
N SER A 66 1.19 -14.39 -9.28
CA SER A 66 0.75 -13.00 -9.39
C SER A 66 0.94 -12.23 -8.08
N TYR A 67 0.73 -12.85 -6.93
CA TYR A 67 1.06 -12.24 -5.64
C TYR A 67 2.56 -12.02 -5.47
N ASP A 68 3.38 -12.98 -5.87
CA ASP A 68 4.84 -12.83 -5.86
C ASP A 68 5.29 -11.68 -6.77
N SER A 69 4.64 -11.50 -7.93
CA SER A 69 4.88 -10.35 -8.83
C SER A 69 4.53 -9.01 -8.18
N ILE A 70 3.42 -8.94 -7.43
CA ILE A 70 3.05 -7.72 -6.68
C ILE A 70 4.13 -7.41 -5.64
N LEU A 71 4.58 -8.39 -4.87
CA LEU A 71 5.63 -8.19 -3.88
C LEU A 71 6.94 -7.68 -4.53
N GLU A 72 7.30 -8.21 -5.68
CA GLU A 72 8.47 -7.78 -6.44
C GLU A 72 8.34 -6.32 -6.93
N VAL A 73 7.20 -5.96 -7.51
CA VAL A 73 6.91 -4.58 -7.97
C VAL A 73 6.99 -3.57 -6.82
N HIS A 74 6.50 -3.95 -5.65
CA HIS A 74 6.54 -3.11 -4.45
C HIS A 74 7.84 -3.22 -3.65
N HIS A 75 8.85 -3.92 -4.16
CA HIS A 75 10.16 -4.10 -3.52
C HIS A 75 10.06 -4.58 -2.06
N THR A 76 9.15 -5.52 -1.81
CA THR A 76 8.88 -6.07 -0.48
C THR A 76 8.91 -7.59 -0.48
N SER A 77 8.68 -8.17 0.68
CA SER A 77 8.62 -9.62 0.87
C SER A 77 7.35 -10.01 1.61
N ARG A 78 6.98 -11.28 1.52
CA ARG A 78 5.86 -11.84 2.28
C ARG A 78 6.02 -11.59 3.77
N GLN A 79 7.20 -11.81 4.32
CA GLN A 79 7.50 -11.56 5.72
C GLN A 79 7.32 -10.10 6.12
N ALA A 80 7.78 -9.16 5.30
CA ALA A 80 7.59 -7.72 5.54
C ALA A 80 6.12 -7.33 5.52
N VAL A 81 5.32 -7.90 4.63
CA VAL A 81 3.86 -7.68 4.58
C VAL A 81 3.18 -8.24 5.83
N GLU A 82 3.52 -9.45 6.26
CA GLU A 82 2.98 -10.06 7.48
C GLU A 82 3.32 -9.21 8.72
N HIS A 83 4.56 -8.78 8.88
CA HIS A 83 4.97 -7.89 9.96
C HIS A 83 4.25 -6.53 9.91
N SER A 84 4.02 -6.01 8.71
CA SER A 84 3.28 -4.76 8.51
C SER A 84 1.81 -4.90 8.93
N ILE A 85 1.16 -5.97 8.55
CA ILE A 85 -0.22 -6.26 8.96
C ILE A 85 -0.29 -6.36 10.48
N ASP A 86 0.59 -7.11 11.13
CA ASP A 86 0.65 -7.23 12.58
C ASP A 86 0.87 -5.89 13.27
N TYR A 87 1.76 -5.07 12.73
CA TYR A 87 2.03 -3.72 13.24
C TYR A 87 0.78 -2.82 13.19
N TYR A 88 0.09 -2.79 12.05
CA TYR A 88 -1.12 -1.96 11.88
C TYR A 88 -2.34 -2.55 12.58
N MET A 89 -2.42 -3.84 12.78
CA MET A 89 -3.45 -4.47 13.62
C MET A 89 -3.39 -4.00 15.09
N GLY A 90 -2.21 -3.64 15.58
CA GLY A 90 -2.03 -2.99 16.87
C GLY A 90 -2.35 -1.48 16.86
N ARG A 91 -2.68 -0.89 15.71
CA ARG A 91 -2.93 0.53 15.46
C ARG A 91 -4.17 0.71 14.59
N LEU A 92 -5.32 0.35 15.12
CA LEU A 92 -6.56 0.22 14.35
C LEU A 92 -7.00 1.53 13.68
N ASP A 93 -6.77 2.69 14.30
CA ASP A 93 -7.12 3.98 13.70
C ASP A 93 -6.31 4.24 12.42
N GLU A 94 -5.01 3.99 12.47
CA GLU A 94 -4.10 4.13 11.33
C GLU A 94 -4.40 3.08 10.23
N TYR A 95 -4.70 1.85 10.62
CA TYR A 95 -5.09 0.78 9.69
C TYR A 95 -6.41 1.09 8.99
N LYS A 96 -7.36 1.69 9.71
CA LYS A 96 -8.62 2.17 9.13
C LYS A 96 -8.37 3.26 8.09
N GLU A 97 -7.51 4.24 8.37
CA GLU A 97 -7.15 5.28 7.39
C GLU A 97 -6.53 4.70 6.12
N ILE A 98 -5.65 3.71 6.26
CA ILE A 98 -5.08 2.97 5.13
C ILE A 98 -6.19 2.35 4.27
N HIS A 99 -7.13 1.64 4.88
CA HIS A 99 -8.23 1.01 4.15
C HIS A 99 -9.17 2.02 3.50
N GLU A 100 -9.44 3.15 4.14
CA GLU A 100 -10.26 4.23 3.57
C GLU A 100 -9.60 4.81 2.30
N GLU A 101 -8.29 5.01 2.31
CA GLU A 101 -7.55 5.44 1.11
C GLU A 101 -7.54 4.38 0.01
N VAL A 102 -7.39 3.11 0.36
CA VAL A 102 -7.48 2.00 -0.61
C VAL A 102 -8.84 2.00 -1.30
N VAL A 103 -9.92 2.10 -0.55
CA VAL A 103 -11.29 2.16 -1.09
C VAL A 103 -11.45 3.37 -2.01
N ALA A 104 -10.95 4.55 -1.61
CA ALA A 104 -11.01 5.75 -2.44
C ALA A 104 -10.26 5.58 -3.77
N ARG A 105 -9.10 4.94 -3.77
CA ARG A 105 -8.35 4.63 -4.99
C ARG A 105 -9.06 3.63 -5.89
N LEU A 106 -9.63 2.59 -5.33
CA LEU A 106 -10.41 1.59 -6.09
C LEU A 106 -11.65 2.21 -6.72
N GLU A 107 -12.34 3.10 -6.02
CA GLU A 107 -13.47 3.86 -6.56
C GLU A 107 -13.06 4.79 -7.70
N ALA A 108 -11.95 5.51 -7.56
CA ALA A 108 -11.41 6.37 -8.61
C ALA A 108 -11.01 5.57 -9.86
N GLU A 109 -10.41 4.41 -9.69
CA GLU A 109 -10.06 3.47 -10.76
C GLU A 109 -11.33 2.99 -11.51
N ARG A 110 -12.32 2.54 -10.77
CA ARG A 110 -13.63 2.14 -11.33
C ARG A 110 -14.24 3.28 -12.15
N ASP A 111 -14.28 4.48 -11.60
CA ASP A 111 -14.90 5.64 -12.26
C ASP A 111 -14.15 6.03 -13.54
N SER A 112 -12.82 5.88 -13.57
CA SER A 112 -12.01 6.12 -14.77
C SER A 112 -12.29 5.12 -15.90
N LEU A 113 -12.62 3.87 -15.55
CA LEU A 113 -12.96 2.83 -16.51
C LEU A 113 -14.37 2.97 -17.08
N MET A 114 -15.27 3.63 -16.36
CA MET A 114 -16.66 3.83 -16.76
C MET A 114 -16.88 5.09 -17.61
N ASN A 115 -15.91 5.97 -17.66
CA ASN A 115 -15.92 7.18 -18.45
C ASN A 115 -15.09 7.03 -19.73
#